data_5bf959c1caa040ac43c1cff116740993
#
_entry.id   5bf959c1caa040ac43c1cff116740993
#
_cell.length_a   1.000
_cell.length_b   1.000
_cell.length_c   1.000
_cell.angle_alpha   90.00
_cell.angle_beta   90.00
_cell.angle_gamma   90.00
#
_symmetry.space_group_name_H-M   'P 1'
#
loop_
_entity.id
_entity.type
_entity.pdbx_description
1 polymer ?
#
loop_
_entity_poly.entity_id
_entity_poly.type
_entity_poly.pdbx_seq_one_letter_code
_entity_poly.pdbx_strand_id
1 'polypeptide(L)'
;MIKGDTQSALATAPHELRGRVCAGGQEHFYLEGQAALAIPGEDGEIQLFSSTQHPSEIQHKTAQMLGLGNNAVTVEPRRMGGAFGGKESQGNLPAMTAALAAYLTGHPAKTIYDRDDDFMLTGKRHD
;
A
#
# COMPACT_ATOMS: atom_id res chain seq x y z
N MET A 1 -19.68 -20.42 7.29
CA MET A 1 -20.88 -20.93 6.58
C MET A 1 -20.48 -22.25 5.95
N ILE A 2 -21.14 -23.36 6.31
CA ILE A 2 -20.92 -24.68 5.68
C ILE A 2 -22.02 -24.87 4.64
N LYS A 3 -21.66 -25.23 3.42
CA LYS A 3 -22.60 -25.50 2.33
C LYS A 3 -22.31 -26.89 1.73
N GLY A 4 -23.27 -27.79 1.81
CA GLY A 4 -23.13 -29.17 1.36
C GLY A 4 -22.47 -30.10 2.40
N ASP A 5 -22.33 -31.39 2.05
CA ASP A 5 -21.65 -32.43 2.85
C ASP A 5 -20.38 -32.90 2.12
N THR A 6 -19.25 -32.31 2.51
CA THR A 6 -17.94 -32.57 1.89
C THR A 6 -17.49 -34.03 2.15
N GLN A 7 -17.80 -34.56 3.31
CA GLN A 7 -17.37 -35.95 3.65
C GLN A 7 -18.09 -36.97 2.79
N SER A 8 -19.40 -36.82 2.67
CA SER A 8 -20.20 -37.72 1.82
C SER A 8 -19.80 -37.58 0.35
N ALA A 9 -19.57 -36.35 -0.13
CA ALA A 9 -19.16 -36.09 -1.51
C ALA A 9 -17.80 -36.73 -1.83
N LEU A 10 -16.82 -36.64 -0.93
CA LEU A 10 -15.51 -37.31 -1.10
C LEU A 10 -15.62 -38.83 -1.05
N ALA A 11 -16.42 -39.39 -0.12
CA ALA A 11 -16.59 -40.83 0.03
C ALA A 11 -17.26 -41.48 -1.19
N THR A 12 -18.07 -40.72 -1.94
CA THR A 12 -18.79 -41.21 -3.12
C THR A 12 -18.18 -40.76 -4.45
N ALA A 13 -17.11 -39.97 -4.41
CA ALA A 13 -16.44 -39.49 -5.62
C ALA A 13 -15.83 -40.68 -6.39
N PRO A 14 -16.04 -40.75 -7.72
CA PRO A 14 -15.48 -41.82 -8.55
C PRO A 14 -13.95 -41.74 -8.66
N HIS A 15 -13.38 -40.59 -8.43
CA HIS A 15 -11.93 -40.36 -8.42
C HIS A 15 -11.57 -39.39 -7.28
N GLU A 16 -10.52 -39.71 -6.54
CA GLU A 16 -9.96 -38.86 -5.48
C GLU A 16 -8.47 -38.63 -5.75
N LEU A 17 -8.05 -37.38 -5.69
CA LEU A 17 -6.63 -37.00 -5.74
C LEU A 17 -6.28 -36.31 -4.43
N ARG A 18 -5.18 -36.69 -3.83
CA ARG A 18 -4.62 -36.07 -2.63
C ARG A 18 -3.23 -35.58 -2.92
N GLY A 19 -2.96 -34.35 -2.53
CA GLY A 19 -1.66 -33.73 -2.71
C GLY A 19 -1.43 -32.61 -1.71
N ARG A 20 -0.20 -32.16 -1.64
CA ARG A 20 0.20 -30.98 -0.87
C ARG A 20 0.95 -30.03 -1.78
N VAL A 21 0.52 -28.78 -1.81
CA VAL A 21 1.22 -27.70 -2.48
C VAL A 21 1.75 -26.76 -1.41
N CYS A 22 3.02 -26.37 -1.53
CA CYS A 22 3.63 -25.36 -0.69
C CYS A 22 4.15 -24.24 -1.61
N ALA A 23 3.76 -23.01 -1.32
CA ALA A 23 4.26 -21.84 -1.99
C ALA A 23 4.72 -20.83 -0.94
N GLY A 24 5.87 -20.23 -1.11
CA GLY A 24 6.34 -19.17 -0.22
C GLY A 24 5.67 -17.82 -0.52
N GLY A 25 5.81 -16.88 0.40
CA GLY A 25 5.40 -15.49 0.19
C GLY A 25 6.03 -14.92 -1.08
N GLN A 26 5.23 -14.24 -1.89
CA GLN A 26 5.63 -13.73 -3.19
C GLN A 26 5.60 -12.20 -3.24
N GLU A 27 6.56 -11.64 -3.97
CA GLU A 27 6.58 -10.23 -4.28
C GLU A 27 5.40 -9.85 -5.18
N HIS A 28 4.78 -8.68 -4.94
CA HIS A 28 3.76 -8.13 -5.83
C HIS A 28 4.34 -7.76 -7.19
N PHE A 29 5.59 -7.33 -7.20
CA PHE A 29 6.40 -7.02 -8.39
C PHE A 29 5.70 -6.08 -9.37
N TYR A 30 5.06 -5.04 -8.84
CA TYR A 30 4.52 -3.97 -9.66
C TYR A 30 5.66 -3.23 -10.39
N LEU A 31 5.40 -2.76 -11.61
CA LEU A 31 6.42 -2.09 -12.42
C LEU A 31 6.90 -0.78 -11.80
N GLU A 32 5.97 0.05 -11.32
CA GLU A 32 6.27 1.29 -10.60
C GLU A 32 6.48 0.97 -9.11
N GLY A 33 7.67 1.26 -8.56
CA GLY A 33 7.96 1.16 -7.12
C GLY A 33 7.14 2.13 -6.26
N GLN A 34 7.37 2.13 -4.96
CA GLN A 34 6.73 3.07 -4.04
C GLN A 34 7.27 4.47 -4.25
N ALA A 35 6.38 5.45 -4.42
CA ALA A 35 6.76 6.85 -4.64
C ALA A 35 5.72 7.80 -4.08
N ALA A 36 6.19 8.90 -3.49
CA ALA A 36 5.35 10.00 -3.04
C ALA A 36 6.08 11.33 -3.17
N LEU A 37 5.32 12.39 -3.48
CA LEU A 37 5.76 13.78 -3.51
C LEU A 37 4.82 14.59 -2.63
N ALA A 38 5.36 15.32 -1.67
CA ALA A 38 4.64 16.27 -0.84
C ALA A 38 5.00 17.69 -1.20
N ILE A 39 4.00 18.54 -1.31
CA ILE A 39 4.14 19.98 -1.57
C ILE A 39 3.44 20.71 -0.43
N PRO A 40 4.15 21.55 0.36
CA PRO A 40 3.51 22.36 1.38
C PRO A 40 2.66 23.45 0.72
N GLY A 41 1.45 23.65 1.24
CA GLY A 41 0.54 24.72 0.85
C GLY A 41 0.58 25.89 1.83
N GLU A 42 -0.40 26.78 1.71
CA GLU A 42 -0.61 27.86 2.67
C GLU A 42 -1.22 27.29 3.97
N ASP A 43 -1.08 28.03 5.06
CA ASP A 43 -1.66 27.70 6.37
C ASP A 43 -1.37 26.27 6.90
N GLY A 44 -0.24 25.68 6.49
CA GLY A 44 0.17 24.34 6.92
C GLY A 44 -0.50 23.19 6.16
N GLU A 45 -1.21 23.47 5.07
CA GLU A 45 -1.75 22.44 4.20
C GLU A 45 -0.66 21.62 3.51
N ILE A 46 -0.96 20.39 3.20
CA ILE A 46 -0.07 19.47 2.47
C ILE A 46 -0.82 18.85 1.29
N GLN A 47 -0.28 19.07 0.10
CA GLN A 47 -0.68 18.34 -1.11
C GLN A 47 0.26 17.14 -1.30
N LEU A 48 -0.28 15.93 -1.30
CA LEU A 48 0.44 14.68 -1.53
C LEU A 48 0.07 14.06 -2.87
N PHE A 49 1.07 13.78 -3.68
CA PHE A 49 0.95 12.87 -4.83
C PHE A 49 1.58 11.54 -4.44
N SER A 50 0.80 10.46 -4.45
CA SER A 50 1.29 9.16 -4.00
C SER A 50 0.80 8.03 -4.90
N SER A 51 1.69 7.09 -5.19
CA SER A 51 1.31 5.83 -5.83
C SER A 51 0.69 4.91 -4.77
N THR A 52 -0.63 4.94 -4.64
CA THR A 52 -1.37 4.23 -3.61
C THR A 52 -2.73 3.73 -4.08
N GLN A 53 -3.15 2.58 -3.57
CA GLN A 53 -4.53 2.07 -3.71
C GLN A 53 -5.48 2.66 -2.67
N HIS A 54 -4.95 3.33 -1.62
CA HIS A 54 -5.75 3.78 -0.48
C HIS A 54 -5.43 5.23 -0.06
N PRO A 55 -5.80 6.22 -0.88
CA PRO A 55 -5.48 7.63 -0.61
C PRO A 55 -6.06 8.14 0.70
N SER A 56 -7.24 7.68 1.10
CA SER A 56 -7.88 8.09 2.36
C SER A 56 -7.09 7.67 3.58
N GLU A 57 -6.47 6.50 3.57
CA GLU A 57 -5.64 6.05 4.70
C GLU A 57 -4.38 6.91 4.82
N ILE A 58 -3.73 7.22 3.70
CA ILE A 58 -2.57 8.13 3.68
C ILE A 58 -2.98 9.50 4.23
N GLN A 59 -4.12 10.05 3.81
CA GLN A 59 -4.65 11.32 4.31
C GLN A 59 -4.78 11.30 5.84
N HIS A 60 -5.49 10.32 6.36
CA HIS A 60 -5.75 10.22 7.80
C HIS A 60 -4.46 10.05 8.60
N LYS A 61 -3.58 9.16 8.17
CA LYS A 61 -2.31 8.89 8.88
C LYS A 61 -1.34 10.07 8.80
N THR A 62 -1.28 10.74 7.67
CA THR A 62 -0.45 11.95 7.52
C THR A 62 -0.97 13.08 8.39
N ALA A 63 -2.27 13.36 8.36
CA ALA A 63 -2.88 14.37 9.21
C ALA A 63 -2.64 14.08 10.70
N GLN A 64 -2.86 12.84 11.13
CA GLN A 64 -2.59 12.41 12.50
C GLN A 64 -1.12 12.60 12.90
N MET A 65 -0.18 12.19 12.05
CA MET A 65 1.25 12.33 12.31
C MET A 65 1.69 13.79 12.46
N LEU A 66 1.14 14.68 11.62
CA LEU A 66 1.49 16.10 11.62
C LEU A 66 0.67 16.94 12.63
N GLY A 67 -0.32 16.33 13.30
CA GLY A 67 -1.22 17.04 14.20
C GLY A 67 -2.18 18.00 13.47
N LEU A 68 -2.51 17.71 12.21
CA LEU A 68 -3.38 18.51 11.35
C LEU A 68 -4.81 17.92 11.28
N GLY A 69 -5.75 18.75 10.86
CA GLY A 69 -7.07 18.27 10.44
C GLY A 69 -6.99 17.49 9.12
N ASN A 70 -7.86 16.49 8.92
CA ASN A 70 -7.88 15.72 7.67
C ASN A 70 -8.07 16.59 6.42
N ASN A 71 -8.80 17.68 6.54
CA ASN A 71 -9.04 18.65 5.46
C ASN A 71 -7.79 19.44 5.05
N ALA A 72 -6.76 19.49 5.90
CA ALA A 72 -5.49 20.13 5.57
C ALA A 72 -4.53 19.25 4.76
N VAL A 73 -4.89 17.96 4.55
CA VAL A 73 -4.08 17.03 3.76
C VAL A 73 -4.89 16.56 2.56
N THR A 74 -4.43 16.86 1.37
CA THR A 74 -5.02 16.36 0.12
C THR A 74 -4.11 15.29 -0.48
N VAL A 75 -4.67 14.13 -0.80
CA VAL A 75 -3.92 13.01 -1.41
C VAL A 75 -4.47 12.69 -2.79
N GLU A 76 -3.61 12.75 -3.79
CA GLU A 76 -3.95 12.50 -5.18
C GLU A 76 -3.12 11.36 -5.78
N PRO A 77 -3.70 10.19 -6.06
CA PRO A 77 -3.08 9.17 -6.89
C PRO A 77 -3.37 9.48 -8.38
N ARG A 78 -2.46 10.17 -9.06
CA ARG A 78 -2.67 10.54 -10.47
C ARG A 78 -2.69 9.34 -11.40
N ARG A 79 -1.69 8.49 -11.27
CA ARG A 79 -1.52 7.25 -12.05
C ARG A 79 -0.78 6.26 -11.19
N MET A 80 -1.02 4.99 -11.43
CA MET A 80 -0.39 3.92 -10.69
C MET A 80 0.06 2.83 -11.65
N GLY A 81 1.36 2.54 -11.68
CA GLY A 81 1.98 1.54 -12.53
C GLY A 81 1.94 0.13 -11.95
N GLY A 82 0.76 -0.29 -11.50
CA GLY A 82 0.53 -1.56 -10.82
C GLY A 82 0.59 -1.46 -9.30
N ALA A 83 -0.11 -2.33 -8.63
CA ALA A 83 -0.12 -2.42 -7.17
C ALA A 83 -0.41 -3.83 -6.66
N PHE A 84 -1.45 -4.51 -7.16
CA PHE A 84 -1.81 -5.90 -6.86
C PHE A 84 -1.98 -6.19 -5.35
N GLY A 85 -2.43 -5.20 -4.57
CA GLY A 85 -2.51 -5.26 -3.11
C GLY A 85 -1.25 -4.74 -2.38
N GLY A 86 -0.15 -4.49 -3.10
CA GLY A 86 1.11 -4.05 -2.51
C GLY A 86 1.22 -2.55 -2.21
N LYS A 87 0.19 -1.76 -2.54
CA LYS A 87 0.16 -0.31 -2.30
C LYS A 87 -1.07 0.14 -1.52
N GLU A 88 -1.68 -0.76 -0.76
CA GLU A 88 -2.75 -0.38 0.17
C GLU A 88 -2.18 0.36 1.38
N SER A 89 -1.50 -0.33 2.28
CA SER A 89 -0.88 0.26 3.46
C SER A 89 0.61 0.57 3.30
N GLN A 90 1.30 -0.10 2.37
CA GLN A 90 2.74 0.09 2.17
C GLN A 90 3.08 1.49 1.64
N GLY A 91 2.16 2.12 0.90
CA GLY A 91 2.30 3.50 0.44
C GLY A 91 2.30 4.56 1.55
N ASN A 92 1.90 4.19 2.78
CA ASN A 92 1.83 5.14 3.89
C ASN A 92 3.24 5.66 4.27
N LEU A 93 4.22 4.78 4.40
CA LEU A 93 5.56 5.16 4.85
C LEU A 93 6.24 6.18 3.92
N PRO A 94 6.37 5.94 2.60
CA PRO A 94 6.96 6.94 1.71
C PRO A 94 6.16 8.25 1.65
N ALA A 95 4.82 8.18 1.71
CA ALA A 95 3.98 9.37 1.70
C ALA A 95 4.15 10.22 2.98
N MET A 96 4.10 9.57 4.14
CA MET A 96 4.30 10.23 5.44
C MET A 96 5.71 10.81 5.57
N THR A 97 6.74 10.11 5.09
CA THR A 97 8.12 10.60 5.10
C THR A 97 8.27 11.86 4.24
N ALA A 98 7.72 11.85 3.02
CA ALA A 98 7.72 13.02 2.16
C ALA A 98 6.95 14.19 2.79
N ALA A 99 5.78 13.92 3.37
CA ALA A 99 4.97 14.93 4.04
C ALA A 99 5.66 15.56 5.24
N LEU A 100 6.31 14.74 6.09
CA LEU A 100 7.06 15.23 7.24
C LEU A 100 8.23 16.13 6.80
N ALA A 101 8.99 15.71 5.81
CA ALA A 101 10.09 16.50 5.27
C ALA A 101 9.59 17.82 4.68
N ALA A 102 8.51 17.81 3.91
CA ALA A 102 7.91 19.02 3.35
C ALA A 102 7.40 19.97 4.43
N TYR A 103 6.70 19.44 5.43
CA TYR A 103 6.15 20.20 6.55
C TYR A 103 7.24 20.89 7.38
N LEU A 104 8.33 20.18 7.70
CA LEU A 104 9.43 20.72 8.51
C LEU A 104 10.31 21.72 7.77
N THR A 105 10.47 21.54 6.46
CA THR A 105 11.39 22.40 5.67
C THR A 105 10.69 23.54 4.95
N GLY A 106 9.36 23.48 4.79
CA GLY A 106 8.62 24.41 3.96
C GLY A 106 8.90 24.27 2.46
N HIS A 107 9.51 23.18 2.02
CA HIS A 107 9.86 22.91 0.63
C HIS A 107 9.27 21.58 0.13
N PRO A 108 8.99 21.46 -1.18
CA PRO A 108 8.58 20.18 -1.74
C PRO A 108 9.60 19.07 -1.44
N ALA A 109 9.10 17.92 -1.03
CA ALA A 109 9.92 16.75 -0.72
C ALA A 109 9.38 15.50 -1.40
N LYS A 110 10.29 14.64 -1.87
CA LYS A 110 9.94 13.42 -2.59
C LYS A 110 10.63 12.22 -1.97
N THR A 111 9.89 11.13 -1.80
CA THR A 111 10.41 9.81 -1.43
C THR A 111 10.16 8.85 -2.57
N ILE A 112 11.18 8.14 -2.98
CA ILE A 112 11.11 7.05 -3.97
C ILE A 112 11.92 5.89 -3.40
N TYR A 113 11.35 4.69 -3.43
CA TYR A 113 12.11 3.47 -3.22
C TYR A 113 12.69 3.00 -4.55
N ASP A 114 13.96 2.63 -4.55
CA ASP A 114 14.47 1.80 -5.63
C ASP A 114 13.91 0.37 -5.52
N ARG A 115 14.28 -0.50 -6.43
CA ARG A 115 13.71 -1.86 -6.46
C ARG A 115 14.17 -2.70 -5.27
N ASP A 116 15.40 -2.52 -4.84
CA ASP A 116 15.97 -3.26 -3.72
C ASP A 116 15.35 -2.80 -2.40
N ASP A 117 15.20 -1.49 -2.21
CA ASP A 117 14.48 -0.91 -1.07
C ASP A 117 13.03 -1.38 -1.02
N ASP A 118 12.34 -1.39 -2.16
CA ASP A 118 10.95 -1.84 -2.23
C ASP A 118 10.82 -3.31 -1.82
N PHE A 119 11.73 -4.17 -2.29
CA PHE A 119 11.76 -5.58 -1.88
C PHE A 119 12.08 -5.78 -0.39
N MET A 120 12.90 -4.93 0.18
CA MET A 120 13.32 -5.04 1.57
C MET A 120 12.29 -4.48 2.55
N LEU A 121 11.64 -3.37 2.21
CA LEU A 121 10.82 -2.58 3.12
C LEU A 121 9.32 -2.88 3.02
N THR A 122 8.86 -3.47 1.91
CA THR A 122 7.43 -3.73 1.72
C THR A 122 7.05 -5.17 2.05
N GLY A 123 5.78 -5.35 2.41
CA GLY A 123 5.23 -6.68 2.69
C GLY A 123 5.08 -7.53 1.43
N LYS A 124 4.98 -8.83 1.63
CA LYS A 124 4.80 -9.83 0.57
C LYS A 124 3.35 -10.27 0.49
N ARG A 125 2.97 -10.84 -0.63
CA ARG A 125 1.72 -11.60 -0.76
C ARG A 125 1.79 -12.81 0.15
N HIS A 126 0.64 -13.20 0.68
CA HIS A 126 0.55 -14.38 1.54
C HIS A 126 0.99 -15.66 0.80
N ASP A 127 1.58 -16.56 1.55
CA ASP A 127 1.89 -17.94 1.16
C ASP A 127 0.64 -18.83 1.17
#